data_15703a965dee01cb4fd65dfdb2cefc13
#
_entry.id   15703a965dee01cb4fd65dfdb2cefc13
#
_cell.length_a   1.000
_cell.length_b   1.000
_cell.length_c   1.000
_cell.angle_alpha   90.00
_cell.angle_beta   90.00
_cell.angle_gamma   90.00
#
_symmetry.space_group_name_H-M   'P 1'
#
loop_
_entity.id
_entity.type
_entity.pdbx_description
1 polymer ?
#
loop_
_entity_poly.entity_id
_entity_poly.type
_entity_poly.pdbx_seq_one_letter_code
_entity_poly.pdbx_strand_id
1 'polypeptide(L)'
;LEKVPEVPEGYIDGQYSYLYAKLAYISYLEKKYAQAEGYYQKYLAIKESHTPDGKMYSIPYLILSKQYETVIDNCKDFKELLRTQRDTLNAQYLTILNKEVQAYLGLNRYKEAAEIRETIIAITDSINSTDRKNAALELNAMYGASEKEEYIAEQASQLKIRNVSLCFLACIVV
;
A
#
# COMPACT_ATOMS: atom_id res chain seq x y z
N LEU A 1 0.20 -37.26 8.62
CA LEU A 1 1.31 -36.27 8.52
C LEU A 1 0.91 -35.26 7.48
N GLU A 2 0.42 -34.10 7.93
CA GLU A 2 0.20 -32.95 7.05
C GLU A 2 1.53 -32.55 6.41
N LYS A 3 1.55 -32.43 5.07
CA LYS A 3 2.72 -31.92 4.36
C LYS A 3 2.90 -30.45 4.76
N VAL A 4 4.02 -30.13 5.40
CA VAL A 4 4.45 -28.75 5.58
C VAL A 4 4.60 -28.15 4.19
N PRO A 5 3.95 -27.01 3.88
CA PRO A 5 4.08 -26.39 2.56
C PRO A 5 5.55 -26.06 2.29
N GLU A 6 6.02 -26.39 1.08
CA GLU A 6 7.37 -26.05 0.66
C GLU A 6 7.53 -24.51 0.66
N VAL A 7 8.60 -24.04 1.30
CA VAL A 7 8.93 -22.62 1.32
C VAL A 7 9.35 -22.21 -0.09
N PRO A 8 8.75 -21.15 -0.69
CA PRO A 8 9.13 -20.70 -2.02
C PRO A 8 10.63 -20.38 -2.13
N GLU A 9 11.21 -20.68 -3.29
CA GLU A 9 12.60 -20.34 -3.58
C GLU A 9 12.83 -18.82 -3.39
N GLY A 10 13.92 -18.44 -2.74
CA GLY A 10 14.23 -17.03 -2.45
C GLY A 10 13.52 -16.43 -1.22
N TYR A 11 12.50 -17.08 -0.65
CA TYR A 11 11.80 -16.55 0.53
C TYR A 11 12.74 -16.36 1.72
N ILE A 12 13.60 -17.34 1.99
CA ILE A 12 14.56 -17.28 3.09
C ILE A 12 15.57 -16.16 2.85
N ASP A 13 16.07 -16.02 1.62
CA ASP A 13 17.01 -14.96 1.25
C ASP A 13 16.37 -13.57 1.39
N GLY A 14 15.10 -13.42 1.03
CA GLY A 14 14.32 -12.21 1.27
C GLY A 14 14.22 -11.83 2.75
N GLN A 15 13.97 -12.82 3.62
CA GLN A 15 13.91 -12.60 5.07
C GLN A 15 15.27 -12.18 5.64
N TYR A 16 16.37 -12.83 5.21
CA TYR A 16 17.71 -12.45 5.65
C TYR A 16 18.13 -11.07 5.13
N SER A 17 17.81 -10.73 3.88
CA SER A 17 18.03 -9.41 3.31
C SER A 17 17.35 -8.33 4.16
N TYR A 18 16.05 -8.50 4.44
CA TYR A 18 15.32 -7.60 5.30
C TYR A 18 15.94 -7.48 6.70
N LEU A 19 16.27 -8.62 7.34
CA LEU A 19 16.84 -8.66 8.68
C LEU A 19 18.17 -7.93 8.75
N TYR A 20 19.10 -8.22 7.85
CA TYR A 20 20.43 -7.58 7.89
C TYR A 20 20.37 -6.09 7.55
N ALA A 21 19.49 -5.68 6.63
CA ALA A 21 19.24 -4.26 6.37
C ALA A 21 18.71 -3.53 7.63
N LYS A 22 17.78 -4.16 8.37
CA LYS A 22 17.27 -3.62 9.64
C LYS A 22 18.32 -3.58 10.74
N LEU A 23 19.15 -4.63 10.87
CA LEU A 23 20.24 -4.66 11.85
C LEU A 23 21.30 -3.58 11.54
N ALA A 24 21.62 -3.35 10.27
CA ALA A 24 22.49 -2.26 9.86
C ALA A 24 21.92 -0.90 10.27
N TYR A 25 20.64 -0.66 10.00
CA TYR A 25 19.94 0.57 10.36
C TYR A 25 19.93 0.81 11.87
N ILE A 26 19.54 -0.20 12.68
CA ILE A 26 19.47 -0.09 14.15
C ILE A 26 20.85 0.13 14.74
N SER A 27 21.86 -0.65 14.30
CA SER A 27 23.23 -0.49 14.79
C SER A 27 23.80 0.91 14.49
N TYR A 28 23.43 1.49 13.33
CA TYR A 28 23.85 2.85 13.00
C TYR A 28 23.19 3.88 13.92
N LEU A 29 21.89 3.73 14.24
CA LEU A 29 21.21 4.60 15.23
C LEU A 29 21.84 4.51 16.62
N GLU A 30 22.31 3.31 17.02
CA GLU A 30 23.04 3.10 18.27
C GLU A 30 24.50 3.58 18.22
N LYS A 31 24.92 4.22 17.12
CA LYS A 31 26.30 4.69 16.88
C LYS A 31 27.36 3.57 16.85
N LYS A 32 26.96 2.32 16.66
CA LYS A 32 27.81 1.14 16.47
C LYS A 32 28.17 1.00 14.98
N TYR A 33 28.90 1.98 14.45
CA TYR A 33 29.10 2.12 12.99
C TYR A 33 29.80 0.92 12.33
N ALA A 34 30.82 0.35 13.00
CA ALA A 34 31.50 -0.84 12.47
C ALA A 34 30.58 -2.07 12.41
N GLN A 35 29.69 -2.22 13.39
CA GLN A 35 28.70 -3.29 13.41
C GLN A 35 27.62 -3.07 12.34
N ALA A 36 27.18 -1.82 12.17
CA ALA A 36 26.24 -1.44 11.13
C ALA A 36 26.78 -1.78 9.75
N GLU A 37 28.03 -1.41 9.46
CA GLU A 37 28.70 -1.77 8.21
C GLU A 37 28.82 -3.28 8.04
N GLY A 38 29.19 -4.03 9.08
CA GLY A 38 29.25 -5.49 9.04
C GLY A 38 27.92 -6.15 8.69
N TYR A 39 26.80 -5.63 9.20
CA TYR A 39 25.46 -6.10 8.79
C TYR A 39 25.11 -5.69 7.37
N TYR A 40 25.48 -4.49 6.94
CA TYR A 40 25.27 -4.05 5.58
C TYR A 40 26.03 -4.91 4.56
N GLN A 41 27.25 -5.29 4.86
CA GLN A 41 28.03 -6.22 4.02
C GLN A 41 27.38 -7.61 3.94
N LYS A 42 26.82 -8.13 5.05
CA LYS A 42 26.04 -9.37 5.04
C LYS A 42 24.78 -9.25 4.18
N TYR A 43 24.10 -8.11 4.24
CA TYR A 43 22.97 -7.81 3.37
C TYR A 43 23.38 -7.85 1.90
N LEU A 44 24.47 -7.17 1.51
CA LEU A 44 24.97 -7.14 0.13
C LEU A 44 25.41 -8.51 -0.40
N ALA A 45 25.78 -9.45 0.47
CA ALA A 45 26.17 -10.80 0.08
C ALA A 45 24.96 -11.68 -0.33
N ILE A 46 23.73 -11.24 -0.08
CA ILE A 46 22.52 -12.00 -0.41
C ILE A 46 22.04 -11.60 -1.79
N LYS A 47 21.72 -12.59 -2.64
CA LYS A 47 21.25 -12.36 -4.02
C LYS A 47 20.01 -11.45 -4.06
N GLU A 48 19.07 -11.65 -3.15
CA GLU A 48 17.81 -10.89 -3.08
C GLU A 48 18.05 -9.40 -2.83
N SER A 49 19.14 -9.00 -2.15
CA SER A 49 19.48 -7.58 -1.91
C SER A 49 19.69 -6.78 -3.20
N HIS A 50 19.97 -7.43 -4.30
CA HIS A 50 20.23 -6.82 -5.62
C HIS A 50 18.97 -6.68 -6.48
N THR A 51 17.86 -7.29 -6.07
CA THR A 51 16.55 -7.10 -6.73
C THR A 51 16.01 -5.68 -6.44
N PRO A 52 15.14 -5.12 -7.30
CA PRO A 52 14.51 -3.84 -7.01
C PRO A 52 13.82 -3.78 -5.64
N ASP A 53 13.08 -4.84 -5.26
CA ASP A 53 12.44 -4.96 -3.95
C ASP A 53 13.47 -5.05 -2.81
N GLY A 54 14.46 -5.91 -2.96
CA GLY A 54 15.51 -6.10 -1.97
C GLY A 54 16.27 -4.81 -1.67
N LYS A 55 16.62 -4.03 -2.69
CA LYS A 55 17.31 -2.73 -2.57
C LYS A 55 16.57 -1.75 -1.66
N MET A 56 15.22 -1.82 -1.63
CA MET A 56 14.40 -0.94 -0.80
C MET A 56 14.63 -1.13 0.70
N TYR A 57 15.01 -2.36 1.14
CA TYR A 57 15.26 -2.63 2.57
C TYR A 57 16.42 -1.83 3.14
N SER A 58 17.43 -1.53 2.32
CA SER A 58 18.63 -0.80 2.75
C SER A 58 18.47 0.72 2.81
N ILE A 59 17.45 1.29 2.18
CA ILE A 59 17.27 2.74 2.06
C ILE A 59 17.33 3.48 3.40
N PRO A 60 16.69 3.01 4.50
CA PRO A 60 16.80 3.68 5.78
C PRO A 60 18.24 3.79 6.29
N TYR A 61 19.04 2.73 6.15
CA TYR A 61 20.45 2.74 6.50
C TYR A 61 21.26 3.69 5.60
N LEU A 62 21.05 3.63 4.30
CA LEU A 62 21.72 4.47 3.31
C LEU A 62 21.48 5.97 3.54
N ILE A 63 20.26 6.36 3.91
CA ILE A 63 19.91 7.75 4.25
C ILE A 63 20.71 8.19 5.51
N LEU A 64 20.72 7.37 6.57
CA LEU A 64 21.44 7.70 7.80
C LEU A 64 22.95 7.77 7.57
N SER A 65 23.50 6.87 6.78
CA SER A 65 24.93 6.84 6.42
C SER A 65 25.29 7.85 5.33
N LYS A 66 24.32 8.68 4.87
CA LYS A 66 24.48 9.73 3.86
C LYS A 66 24.91 9.23 2.48
N GLN A 67 24.59 7.98 2.15
CA GLN A 67 24.85 7.38 0.84
C GLN A 67 23.71 7.73 -0.14
N TYR A 68 23.47 9.02 -0.33
CA TYR A 68 22.28 9.54 -1.02
C TYR A 68 22.22 9.18 -2.52
N GLU A 69 23.35 9.12 -3.22
CA GLU A 69 23.36 8.70 -4.63
C GLU A 69 22.87 7.26 -4.76
N THR A 70 23.32 6.36 -3.89
CA THR A 70 22.84 4.96 -3.88
C THR A 70 21.33 4.88 -3.56
N VAL A 71 20.82 5.77 -2.70
CA VAL A 71 19.36 5.86 -2.46
C VAL A 71 18.62 6.23 -3.74
N ILE A 72 19.11 7.23 -4.49
CA ILE A 72 18.49 7.67 -5.76
C ILE A 72 18.48 6.53 -6.78
N ASP A 73 19.60 5.80 -6.94
CA ASP A 73 19.70 4.67 -7.86
C ASP A 73 18.72 3.54 -7.47
N ASN A 74 18.67 3.18 -6.19
CA ASN A 74 17.73 2.18 -5.69
C ASN A 74 16.27 2.59 -5.90
N CYS A 75 15.93 3.86 -5.66
CA CYS A 75 14.60 4.40 -5.92
C CYS A 75 14.25 4.36 -7.42
N LYS A 76 15.21 4.64 -8.30
CA LYS A 76 15.03 4.59 -9.75
C LYS A 76 14.68 3.18 -10.22
N ASP A 77 15.43 2.17 -9.79
CA ASP A 77 15.19 0.77 -10.17
C ASP A 77 13.80 0.30 -9.72
N PHE A 78 13.40 0.68 -8.52
CA PHE A 78 12.08 0.29 -8.00
C PHE A 78 10.93 1.06 -8.68
N LYS A 79 11.11 2.34 -8.97
CA LYS A 79 10.13 3.12 -9.76
C LYS A 79 9.91 2.51 -11.14
N GLU A 80 10.96 2.02 -11.78
CA GLU A 80 10.85 1.35 -13.07
C GLU A 80 10.07 0.05 -12.97
N LEU A 81 10.31 -0.75 -11.92
CA LEU A 81 9.51 -1.94 -11.65
C LEU A 81 8.02 -1.60 -11.52
N LEU A 82 7.66 -0.61 -10.69
CA LEU A 82 6.26 -0.21 -10.51
C LEU A 82 5.62 0.36 -11.78
N ARG A 83 6.38 1.07 -12.60
CA ARG A 83 5.90 1.55 -13.91
C ARG A 83 5.58 0.41 -14.86
N THR A 84 6.41 -0.61 -14.91
CA THR A 84 6.16 -1.80 -15.76
C THR A 84 4.92 -2.55 -15.31
N GLN A 85 4.65 -2.56 -14.01
CA GLN A 85 3.45 -3.15 -13.40
C GLN A 85 2.20 -2.24 -13.51
N ARG A 86 2.34 -1.01 -13.99
CA ARG A 86 1.29 0.04 -14.03
C ARG A 86 0.75 0.40 -12.63
N ASP A 87 1.58 0.26 -11.62
CA ASP A 87 1.23 0.46 -10.21
C ASP A 87 1.90 1.72 -9.64
N THR A 88 1.57 2.87 -10.20
CA THR A 88 2.17 4.17 -9.82
C THR A 88 1.23 5.08 -9.03
N LEU A 89 -0.02 4.66 -8.77
CA LEU A 89 -1.03 5.43 -8.05
C LEU A 89 -1.34 4.79 -6.69
N ASN A 90 -0.31 4.58 -5.87
CA ASN A 90 -0.44 3.96 -4.56
C ASN A 90 0.50 4.56 -3.51
N ALA A 91 0.28 4.20 -2.24
CA ALA A 91 1.08 4.67 -1.10
C ALA A 91 2.55 4.22 -1.18
N GLN A 92 2.83 3.06 -1.80
CA GLN A 92 4.18 2.55 -1.95
C GLN A 92 5.00 3.44 -2.90
N TYR A 93 4.43 3.83 -4.04
CA TYR A 93 5.09 4.73 -4.98
C TYR A 93 5.36 6.11 -4.34
N LEU A 94 4.40 6.65 -3.59
CA LEU A 94 4.58 7.90 -2.83
C LEU A 94 5.70 7.77 -1.78
N THR A 95 5.80 6.63 -1.10
CA THR A 95 6.87 6.38 -0.12
C THR A 95 8.25 6.45 -0.78
N ILE A 96 8.41 5.88 -1.96
CA ILE A 96 9.67 5.88 -2.71
C ILE A 96 10.03 7.29 -3.16
N LEU A 97 9.09 8.03 -3.71
CA LEU A 97 9.30 9.44 -4.10
C LEU A 97 9.75 10.29 -2.89
N ASN A 98 9.18 10.05 -1.71
CA ASN A 98 9.61 10.75 -0.50
C ASN A 98 11.04 10.38 -0.07
N LYS A 99 11.49 9.14 -0.26
CA LYS A 99 12.89 8.74 -0.01
C LYS A 99 13.84 9.40 -0.99
N GLU A 100 13.47 9.50 -2.24
CA GLU A 100 14.22 10.20 -3.28
C GLU A 100 14.33 11.70 -2.97
N VAL A 101 13.26 12.35 -2.53
CA VAL A 101 13.28 13.75 -2.04
C VAL A 101 14.28 13.91 -0.90
N GLN A 102 14.27 13.01 0.09
CA GLN A 102 15.22 13.06 1.21
C GLN A 102 16.67 12.97 0.72
N ALA A 103 16.94 12.11 -0.25
CA ALA A 103 18.27 11.96 -0.82
C ALA A 103 18.73 13.21 -1.59
N TYR A 104 17.87 13.77 -2.45
CA TYR A 104 18.19 15.02 -3.17
C TYR A 104 18.42 16.19 -2.22
N LEU A 105 17.62 16.32 -1.14
CA LEU A 105 17.84 17.33 -0.10
C LEU A 105 19.19 17.13 0.61
N GLY A 106 19.56 15.88 0.88
CA GLY A 106 20.84 15.53 1.48
C GLY A 106 22.06 15.89 0.61
N LEU A 107 21.87 15.92 -0.71
CA LEU A 107 22.85 16.35 -1.72
C LEU A 107 22.78 17.85 -2.05
N ASN A 108 21.89 18.63 -1.40
CA ASN A 108 21.59 20.04 -1.74
C ASN A 108 21.05 20.25 -3.16
N ARG A 109 20.48 19.20 -3.77
CA ARG A 109 19.86 19.21 -5.10
C ARG A 109 18.39 19.62 -4.98
N TYR A 110 18.16 20.88 -4.61
CA TYR A 110 16.84 21.40 -4.26
C TYR A 110 15.85 21.44 -5.44
N LYS A 111 16.36 21.64 -6.65
CA LYS A 111 15.52 21.69 -7.86
C LYS A 111 14.87 20.32 -8.10
N GLU A 112 15.67 19.27 -8.11
CA GLU A 112 15.17 17.89 -8.32
C GLU A 112 14.24 17.46 -7.18
N ALA A 113 14.55 17.84 -5.95
CA ALA A 113 13.65 17.59 -4.82
C ALA A 113 12.30 18.30 -4.99
N ALA A 114 12.27 19.52 -5.53
CA ALA A 114 11.03 20.26 -5.79
C ALA A 114 10.20 19.61 -6.90
N GLU A 115 10.82 19.21 -8.02
CA GLU A 115 10.15 18.53 -9.14
C GLU A 115 9.48 17.21 -8.69
N ILE A 116 10.15 16.45 -7.81
CA ILE A 116 9.53 15.23 -7.26
C ILE A 116 8.38 15.55 -6.31
N ARG A 117 8.49 16.64 -5.51
CA ARG A 117 7.40 17.06 -4.63
C ARG A 117 6.14 17.46 -5.41
N GLU A 118 6.28 18.13 -6.54
CA GLU A 118 5.16 18.41 -7.43
C GLU A 118 4.50 17.11 -7.92
N THR A 119 5.31 16.12 -8.28
CA THR A 119 4.80 14.78 -8.66
C THR A 119 4.05 14.11 -7.50
N ILE A 120 4.56 14.19 -6.27
CA ILE A 120 3.89 13.65 -5.07
C ILE A 120 2.52 14.31 -4.88
N ILE A 121 2.43 15.63 -5.01
CA ILE A 121 1.17 16.37 -4.89
C ILE A 121 0.17 15.88 -5.94
N ALA A 122 0.57 15.82 -7.22
CA ALA A 122 -0.31 15.39 -8.30
C ALA A 122 -0.84 13.96 -8.11
N ILE A 123 0.01 13.04 -7.66
CA ILE A 123 -0.39 11.64 -7.38
C ILE A 123 -1.33 11.58 -6.17
N THR A 124 -1.02 12.33 -5.10
CA THR A 124 -1.85 12.38 -3.89
C THR A 124 -3.25 12.92 -4.20
N ASP A 125 -3.35 13.95 -5.01
CA ASP A 125 -4.63 14.51 -5.45
C ASP A 125 -5.41 13.52 -6.30
N SER A 126 -4.74 12.77 -7.17
CA SER A 126 -5.35 11.71 -7.98
C SER A 126 -5.93 10.59 -7.12
N ILE A 127 -5.17 10.10 -6.14
CA ILE A 127 -5.61 9.06 -5.19
C ILE A 127 -6.82 9.56 -4.40
N ASN A 128 -6.74 10.75 -3.80
CA ASN A 128 -7.82 11.33 -3.01
C ASN A 128 -9.09 11.57 -3.84
N SER A 129 -8.96 11.99 -5.09
CA SER A 129 -10.09 12.15 -6.02
C SER A 129 -10.78 10.82 -6.31
N THR A 130 -10.02 9.77 -6.52
CA THR A 130 -10.53 8.42 -6.75
C THR A 130 -11.24 7.87 -5.51
N ASP A 131 -10.65 8.03 -4.33
CA ASP A 131 -11.23 7.57 -3.07
C ASP A 131 -12.55 8.27 -2.76
N ARG A 132 -12.63 9.59 -2.98
CA ARG A 132 -13.88 10.35 -2.83
C ARG A 132 -14.96 9.87 -3.79
N LYS A 133 -14.60 9.57 -5.03
CA LYS A 133 -15.53 9.04 -6.04
C LYS A 133 -16.05 7.67 -5.67
N ASN A 134 -15.18 6.78 -5.20
CA ASN A 134 -15.54 5.45 -4.75
C ASN A 134 -16.46 5.51 -3.51
N ALA A 135 -16.13 6.34 -2.52
CA ALA A 135 -16.97 6.55 -1.34
C ALA A 135 -18.37 7.10 -1.70
N ALA A 136 -18.46 8.02 -2.66
CA ALA A 136 -19.75 8.54 -3.14
C ALA A 136 -20.56 7.46 -3.87
N LEU A 137 -19.92 6.59 -4.65
CA LEU A 137 -20.60 5.46 -5.31
C LEU A 137 -21.10 4.43 -4.31
N GLU A 138 -20.28 4.10 -3.30
CA GLU A 138 -20.69 3.19 -2.21
C GLU A 138 -21.87 3.74 -1.43
N LEU A 139 -21.83 5.01 -1.05
CA LEU A 139 -22.93 5.68 -0.37
C LEU A 139 -24.22 5.65 -1.20
N ASN A 140 -24.15 5.97 -2.48
CA ASN A 140 -25.30 5.88 -3.39
C ASN A 140 -25.86 4.46 -3.50
N ALA A 141 -24.99 3.45 -3.53
CA ALA A 141 -25.44 2.05 -3.56
C ALA A 141 -26.16 1.66 -2.25
N MET A 142 -25.65 2.12 -1.10
CA MET A 142 -26.28 1.89 0.20
C MET A 142 -27.66 2.57 0.30
N TYR A 143 -27.79 3.82 -0.14
CA TYR A 143 -29.11 4.52 -0.18
C TYR A 143 -30.09 3.81 -1.09
N GLY A 144 -29.68 3.41 -2.30
CA GLY A 144 -30.54 2.69 -3.23
C GLY A 144 -30.97 1.30 -2.72
N ALA A 145 -30.14 0.64 -1.91
CA ALA A 145 -30.53 -0.60 -1.24
C ALA A 145 -31.57 -0.34 -0.14
N SER A 146 -31.37 0.69 0.69
CA SER A 146 -32.31 1.08 1.75
C SER A 146 -33.69 1.45 1.21
N GLU A 147 -33.77 2.25 0.12
CA GLU A 147 -35.04 2.61 -0.52
C GLU A 147 -35.78 1.37 -1.06
N LYS A 148 -35.04 0.40 -1.62
CA LYS A 148 -35.64 -0.86 -2.09
C LYS A 148 -36.17 -1.70 -0.94
N GLU A 149 -35.45 -1.79 0.17
CA GLU A 149 -35.91 -2.52 1.36
C GLU A 149 -37.19 -1.90 1.94
N GLU A 150 -37.25 -0.57 2.04
CA GLU A 150 -38.43 0.17 2.51
C GLU A 150 -39.63 -0.08 1.58
N TYR A 151 -39.43 0.00 0.25
CA TYR A 151 -40.46 -0.31 -0.73
C TYR A 151 -40.99 -1.74 -0.64
N ILE A 152 -40.08 -2.73 -0.46
CA ILE A 152 -40.48 -4.13 -0.27
C ILE A 152 -41.28 -4.33 1.03
N ALA A 153 -40.85 -3.67 2.11
CA ALA A 153 -41.56 -3.72 3.41
C ALA A 153 -42.97 -3.12 3.30
N GLU A 154 -43.12 -2.00 2.61
CA GLU A 154 -44.41 -1.38 2.34
C GLU A 154 -45.34 -2.29 1.51
N GLN A 155 -44.82 -2.86 0.43
CA GLN A 155 -45.56 -3.81 -0.41
C GLN A 155 -46.01 -5.05 0.39
N ALA A 156 -45.11 -5.60 1.23
CA ALA A 156 -45.44 -6.74 2.08
C ALA A 156 -46.52 -6.40 3.12
N SER A 157 -46.50 -5.18 3.67
CA SER A 157 -47.55 -4.68 4.58
C SER A 157 -48.89 -4.57 3.87
N GLN A 158 -48.95 -3.96 2.69
CA GLN A 158 -50.19 -3.82 1.91
C GLN A 158 -50.78 -5.19 1.52
N LEU A 159 -49.93 -6.16 1.15
CA LEU A 159 -50.33 -7.53 0.89
C LEU A 159 -50.96 -8.22 2.09
N LYS A 160 -50.39 -8.03 3.30
CA LYS A 160 -50.93 -8.55 4.56
C LYS A 160 -52.33 -7.97 4.83
N ILE A 161 -52.48 -6.65 4.73
CA ILE A 161 -53.76 -5.99 4.95
C ILE A 161 -54.82 -6.51 3.97
N ARG A 162 -54.47 -6.61 2.69
CA ARG A 162 -55.38 -7.14 1.65
C ARG A 162 -55.78 -8.60 1.92
N ASN A 163 -54.85 -9.45 2.33
CA ASN A 163 -55.16 -10.85 2.64
C ASN A 163 -56.06 -10.98 3.87
N VAL A 164 -55.81 -10.19 4.92
CA VAL A 164 -56.68 -10.13 6.13
C VAL A 164 -58.10 -9.65 5.73
N SER A 165 -58.22 -8.63 4.91
CA SER A 165 -59.52 -8.12 4.43
C SER A 165 -60.27 -9.16 3.62
N LEU A 166 -59.62 -9.93 2.74
CA LEU A 166 -60.18 -11.02 1.96
C LEU A 166 -60.67 -12.17 2.87
N CYS A 167 -59.88 -12.53 3.90
CA CYS A 167 -60.31 -13.53 4.88
C CYS A 167 -61.55 -13.08 5.68
N PHE A 168 -61.61 -11.81 6.05
CA PHE A 168 -62.79 -11.24 6.72
C PHE A 168 -64.04 -11.30 5.83
N LEU A 169 -63.93 -10.89 4.56
CA LEU A 169 -65.04 -10.97 3.58
C LEU A 169 -65.50 -12.41 3.38
N ALA A 170 -64.60 -13.37 3.27
CA ALA A 170 -64.95 -14.77 3.13
C ALA A 170 -65.72 -15.33 4.36
N CYS A 171 -65.36 -14.88 5.59
CA CYS A 171 -66.08 -15.26 6.79
C CYS A 171 -67.49 -14.66 6.93
N ILE A 172 -67.79 -13.55 6.27
CA ILE A 172 -69.12 -12.90 6.28
C ILE A 172 -70.07 -13.58 5.27
N VAL A 173 -69.59 -14.22 4.23
CA VAL A 173 -70.38 -14.85 3.13
C VAL A 173 -70.76 -16.30 3.47
N VAL A 174 -70.21 -16.87 4.51
CA VAL A 174 -70.60 -18.21 5.04
C VAL A 174 -71.57 -18.05 6.20
#